data_d98fb9839d2bcb65ab64b38b902e4fb5
#
_entry.id   d98fb9839d2bcb65ab64b38b902e4fb5
#
_cell.length_a   1.000
_cell.length_b   1.000
_cell.length_c   1.000
_cell.angle_alpha   90.00
_cell.angle_beta   90.00
_cell.angle_gamma   90.00
#
_symmetry.space_group_name_H-M   'P 1'
#
loop_
_entity.id
_entity.type
_entity.pdbx_description
1 polymer ?
#
loop_
_entity_poly.entity_id
_entity_poly.type
_entity_poly.pdbx_seq_one_letter_code
_entity_poly.pdbx_strand_id
1 'polypeptide(L)'
;DVAKLVKGDKPELRVLAVFNTKRDPELPNVPTLGEKGLYPEWYGSARALVAPKGTKPEVIQYYVEAFKKTMQDPAVIEAHKKAGMALDFKDNKELGDLIKAQDKFARDVVNDLYK
;
A
#
# COMPACT_ATOMS: atom_id res chain seq x y z
N ASP A 1 -13.03 8.54 6.80
CA ASP A 1 -12.13 7.52 7.36
C ASP A 1 -12.91 6.23 7.57
N VAL A 2 -12.70 5.24 6.67
CA VAL A 2 -13.45 3.98 6.66
C VAL A 2 -13.28 3.22 8.00
N ALA A 3 -12.10 3.32 8.62
CA ALA A 3 -11.84 2.64 9.90
C ALA A 3 -12.83 3.02 11.00
N LYS A 4 -13.31 4.27 11.03
CA LYS A 4 -14.32 4.73 12.01
C LYS A 4 -15.70 4.12 11.74
N LEU A 5 -16.04 3.87 10.47
CA LEU A 5 -17.33 3.33 10.06
C LEU A 5 -17.43 1.82 10.25
N VAL A 6 -16.29 1.12 10.39
CA VAL A 6 -16.24 -0.35 10.54
C VAL A 6 -15.89 -0.82 11.95
N LYS A 7 -15.47 0.11 12.83
CA LYS A 7 -15.14 -0.17 14.24
C LYS A 7 -16.18 0.45 15.17
N GLY A 8 -16.35 -0.12 16.34
CA GLY A 8 -17.27 0.35 17.40
C GLY A 8 -18.47 -0.56 17.62
N ASP A 9 -19.32 -0.21 18.58
CA ASP A 9 -20.47 -1.01 19.01
C ASP A 9 -21.60 -1.08 17.97
N LYS A 10 -21.64 -0.11 17.04
CA LYS A 10 -22.62 -0.06 15.94
C LYS A 10 -21.89 0.29 14.63
N PRO A 11 -21.20 -0.66 14.01
CA PRO A 11 -20.53 -0.40 12.75
C PRO A 11 -21.54 -0.11 11.63
N GLU A 12 -21.30 0.97 10.89
CA GLU A 12 -22.15 1.36 9.76
C GLU A 12 -21.80 0.59 8.48
N LEU A 13 -20.56 0.10 8.39
CA LEU A 13 -20.07 -0.64 7.25
C LEU A 13 -19.44 -1.97 7.68
N ARG A 14 -19.53 -2.97 6.81
CA ARG A 14 -18.84 -4.24 6.94
C ARG A 14 -17.80 -4.38 5.84
N VAL A 15 -16.52 -4.55 6.19
CA VAL A 15 -15.46 -4.87 5.23
C VAL A 15 -15.58 -6.35 4.88
N LEU A 16 -15.65 -6.66 3.59
CA LEU A 16 -15.79 -8.03 3.09
C LEU A 16 -14.45 -8.71 2.84
N ALA A 17 -13.48 -7.96 2.31
CA ALA A 17 -12.12 -8.40 2.06
C ALA A 17 -11.20 -7.19 1.87
N VAL A 18 -9.89 -7.41 1.96
CA VAL A 18 -8.85 -6.41 1.67
C VAL A 18 -8.01 -6.82 0.47
N PHE A 19 -7.60 -5.82 -0.34
CA PHE A 19 -6.67 -5.99 -1.46
C PHE A 19 -5.23 -5.98 -0.95
N ASN A 20 -4.83 -7.04 -0.28
CA ASN A 20 -3.49 -7.16 0.25
C ASN A 20 -3.05 -8.63 0.24
N THR A 21 -1.74 -8.86 0.27
CA THR A 21 -1.15 -10.20 0.39
C THR A 21 -1.28 -10.78 1.81
N LYS A 22 -1.53 -9.91 2.81
CA LYS A 22 -1.74 -10.28 4.22
C LYS A 22 -2.94 -9.52 4.75
N ARG A 23 -3.58 -10.07 5.79
CA ARG A 23 -4.67 -9.38 6.50
C ARG A 23 -4.17 -8.09 7.13
N ASP A 24 -5.04 -7.08 7.14
CA ASP A 24 -4.77 -5.81 7.82
C ASP A 24 -4.71 -6.05 9.34
N PRO A 25 -3.64 -5.66 10.04
CA PRO A 25 -3.53 -5.78 11.49
C PRO A 25 -4.65 -5.06 12.26
N GLU A 26 -5.21 -4.01 11.69
CA GLU A 26 -6.35 -3.27 12.26
C GLU A 26 -7.69 -3.98 12.01
N LEU A 27 -7.73 -4.93 11.08
CA LEU A 27 -8.92 -5.70 10.69
C LEU A 27 -8.60 -7.20 10.61
N PRO A 28 -8.13 -7.83 11.71
CA PRO A 28 -7.58 -9.20 11.68
C PRO A 28 -8.60 -10.27 11.26
N ASN A 29 -9.88 -9.99 11.43
CA ASN A 29 -10.98 -10.91 11.07
C ASN A 29 -11.43 -10.75 9.61
N VAL A 30 -10.91 -9.74 8.87
CA VAL A 30 -11.24 -9.53 7.46
C VAL A 30 -10.25 -10.29 6.59
N PRO A 31 -10.71 -11.20 5.72
CA PRO A 31 -9.85 -11.96 4.84
C PRO A 31 -9.27 -11.08 3.72
N THR A 32 -8.18 -11.52 3.11
CA THR A 32 -7.70 -10.93 1.86
C THR A 32 -8.52 -11.48 0.67
N LEU A 33 -8.46 -10.80 -0.47
CA LEU A 33 -9.04 -11.33 -1.72
C LEU A 33 -8.33 -12.61 -2.17
N GLY A 34 -7.03 -12.75 -1.89
CA GLY A 34 -6.27 -13.98 -2.15
C GLY A 34 -6.81 -15.17 -1.35
N GLU A 35 -7.12 -15.00 -0.05
CA GLU A 35 -7.76 -16.03 0.77
C GLU A 35 -9.16 -16.42 0.27
N LYS A 36 -9.82 -15.56 -0.47
CA LYS A 36 -11.10 -15.81 -1.13
C LYS A 36 -10.96 -16.42 -2.54
N GLY A 37 -9.75 -16.67 -3.00
CA GLY A 37 -9.48 -17.21 -4.34
C GLY A 37 -9.79 -16.25 -5.50
N LEU A 38 -9.88 -14.94 -5.23
CA LEU A 38 -10.24 -13.93 -6.21
C LEU A 38 -9.00 -13.21 -6.77
N TYR A 39 -8.23 -12.52 -5.93
CA TYR A 39 -7.08 -11.76 -6.35
C TYR A 39 -5.98 -11.83 -5.28
N PRO A 40 -4.82 -12.45 -5.57
CA PRO A 40 -3.80 -12.72 -4.56
C PRO A 40 -2.84 -11.55 -4.29
N GLU A 41 -2.80 -10.57 -5.18
CA GLU A 41 -1.83 -9.50 -5.12
C GLU A 41 -2.35 -8.28 -4.34
N TRP A 42 -1.41 -7.40 -3.98
CA TRP A 42 -1.75 -6.10 -3.42
C TRP A 42 -2.24 -5.15 -4.55
N TYR A 43 -3.32 -4.44 -4.29
CA TYR A 43 -3.79 -3.36 -5.14
C TYR A 43 -4.25 -2.18 -4.29
N GLY A 44 -3.73 -1.00 -4.57
CA GLY A 44 -4.05 0.20 -3.81
C GLY A 44 -3.23 1.42 -4.24
N SER A 45 -3.36 2.51 -3.50
CA SER A 45 -2.56 3.71 -3.72
C SER A 45 -1.27 3.67 -2.91
N ALA A 46 -0.16 3.97 -3.57
CA ALA A 46 1.13 4.21 -2.95
C ALA A 46 1.48 5.71 -2.99
N ARG A 47 2.15 6.19 -1.96
CA ARG A 47 2.79 7.51 -1.97
C ARG A 47 4.27 7.32 -2.18
N ALA A 48 4.86 8.09 -3.09
CA ALA A 48 6.26 7.94 -3.46
C ALA A 48 6.98 9.28 -3.48
N LEU A 49 8.26 9.26 -3.15
CA LEU A 49 9.20 10.31 -3.52
C LEU A 49 9.70 10.01 -4.93
N VAL A 50 9.74 11.01 -5.78
CA VAL A 50 10.23 10.88 -7.16
C VAL A 50 11.41 11.80 -7.38
N ALA A 51 12.31 11.41 -8.27
CA ALA A 51 13.45 12.21 -8.69
C ALA A 51 13.45 12.41 -10.20
N PRO A 52 14.02 13.51 -10.72
CA PRO A 52 14.16 13.73 -12.14
C PRO A 52 14.94 12.61 -12.83
N LYS A 53 14.63 12.37 -14.09
CA LYS A 53 15.41 11.43 -14.93
C LYS A 53 16.88 11.89 -14.98
N GLY A 54 17.80 10.95 -14.79
CA GLY A 54 19.23 11.21 -14.79
C GLY A 54 19.80 11.66 -13.44
N THR A 55 18.99 11.66 -12.37
CA THR A 55 19.54 11.82 -11.01
C THR A 55 20.59 10.74 -10.73
N LYS A 56 21.74 11.14 -10.21
CA LYS A 56 22.86 10.25 -9.95
C LYS A 56 22.47 9.15 -8.95
N PRO A 57 22.94 7.89 -9.14
CA PRO A 57 22.58 6.76 -8.27
C PRO A 57 22.90 7.01 -6.79
N GLU A 58 24.02 7.65 -6.48
CA GLU A 58 24.40 7.98 -5.10
C GLU A 58 23.42 8.92 -4.41
N VAL A 59 22.81 9.85 -5.15
CA VAL A 59 21.77 10.75 -4.64
C VAL A 59 20.49 9.97 -4.36
N ILE A 60 20.08 9.09 -5.27
CA ILE A 60 18.93 8.20 -5.06
C ILE A 60 19.14 7.35 -3.81
N GLN A 61 20.31 6.71 -3.69
CA GLN A 61 20.61 5.84 -2.54
C GLN A 61 20.58 6.62 -1.23
N TYR A 62 21.12 7.84 -1.20
CA TYR A 62 21.05 8.72 -0.03
C TYR A 62 19.60 8.96 0.43
N TYR A 63 18.70 9.29 -0.50
CA TYR A 63 17.28 9.49 -0.17
C TYR A 63 16.57 8.21 0.23
N VAL A 64 16.88 7.07 -0.37
CA VAL A 64 16.32 5.76 0.02
C VAL A 64 16.67 5.47 1.48
N GLU A 65 17.95 5.62 1.87
CA GLU A 65 18.40 5.37 3.24
C GLU A 65 17.82 6.39 4.24
N ALA A 66 17.77 7.67 3.87
CA ALA A 66 17.18 8.70 4.72
C ALA A 66 15.67 8.44 4.94
N PHE A 67 14.94 8.10 3.88
CA PHE A 67 13.52 7.80 3.96
C PHE A 67 13.25 6.52 4.77
N LYS A 68 14.06 5.48 4.57
CA LYS A 68 14.00 4.25 5.37
C LYS A 68 14.16 4.53 6.86
N LYS A 69 15.16 5.33 7.25
CA LYS A 69 15.37 5.73 8.65
C LYS A 69 14.18 6.52 9.20
N THR A 70 13.65 7.46 8.41
CA THR A 70 12.48 8.26 8.79
C THR A 70 11.25 7.36 9.05
N MET A 71 11.04 6.35 8.22
CA MET A 71 9.92 5.43 8.38
C MET A 71 10.07 4.46 9.56
N GLN A 72 11.26 4.38 10.15
CA GLN A 72 11.55 3.62 11.37
C GLN A 72 11.51 4.48 12.65
N ASP A 73 11.38 5.80 12.50
CA ASP A 73 11.31 6.72 13.64
C ASP A 73 10.01 6.51 14.42
N PRO A 74 10.08 6.31 15.75
CA PRO A 74 8.90 6.08 16.58
C PRO A 74 7.86 7.20 16.51
N ALA A 75 8.29 8.45 16.38
CA ALA A 75 7.38 9.59 16.26
C ALA A 75 6.62 9.58 14.92
N VAL A 76 7.29 9.17 13.84
CA VAL A 76 6.67 9.02 12.52
C VAL A 76 5.69 7.85 12.52
N ILE A 77 6.06 6.72 13.11
CA ILE A 77 5.19 5.54 13.24
C ILE A 77 3.91 5.92 14.00
N GLU A 78 4.06 6.59 15.14
CA GLU A 78 2.92 7.00 15.95
C GLU A 78 2.03 8.02 15.24
N ALA A 79 2.61 9.00 14.52
CA ALA A 79 1.86 9.97 13.73
C ALA A 79 1.03 9.29 12.62
N HIS A 80 1.61 8.32 11.90
CA HIS A 80 0.90 7.56 10.88
C HIS A 80 -0.23 6.71 11.47
N LYS A 81 0.03 6.04 12.60
CA LYS A 81 -0.98 5.29 13.33
C LYS A 81 -2.17 6.16 13.75
N LYS A 82 -1.92 7.35 14.32
CA LYS A 82 -2.97 8.33 14.67
C LYS A 82 -3.76 8.80 13.46
N ALA A 83 -3.10 8.93 12.32
CA ALA A 83 -3.74 9.33 11.06
C ALA A 83 -4.47 8.15 10.35
N GLY A 84 -4.43 6.92 10.89
CA GLY A 84 -5.02 5.74 10.26
C GLY A 84 -4.32 5.36 8.95
N MET A 85 -3.04 5.68 8.80
CA MET A 85 -2.24 5.40 7.60
C MET A 85 -1.28 4.24 7.86
N ALA A 86 -1.34 3.21 7.02
CA ALA A 86 -0.37 2.13 7.06
C ALA A 86 1.02 2.62 6.62
N LEU A 87 2.07 2.11 7.27
CA LEU A 87 3.45 2.27 6.87
C LEU A 87 3.94 0.97 6.26
N ASP A 88 4.30 1.01 4.98
CA ASP A 88 4.90 -0.10 4.26
C ASP A 88 6.01 0.47 3.35
N PHE A 89 7.22 0.56 3.92
CA PHE A 89 8.37 1.08 3.19
C PHE A 89 8.75 0.14 2.05
N LYS A 90 8.93 0.72 0.87
CA LYS A 90 9.51 0.06 -0.29
C LYS A 90 10.66 0.88 -0.82
N ASP A 91 11.76 0.23 -1.13
CA ASP A 91 12.88 0.89 -1.81
C ASP A 91 12.53 1.20 -3.28
N ASN A 92 13.46 1.83 -3.98
CA ASN A 92 13.27 2.23 -5.38
C ASN A 92 13.04 1.03 -6.33
N LYS A 93 13.65 -0.13 -6.05
CA LYS A 93 13.46 -1.34 -6.85
C LYS A 93 12.10 -1.96 -6.57
N GLU A 94 11.79 -2.20 -5.31
CA GLU A 94 10.50 -2.78 -4.86
C GLU A 94 9.31 -1.94 -5.33
N LEU A 95 9.41 -0.61 -5.21
CA LEU A 95 8.38 0.31 -5.69
C LEU A 95 8.26 0.27 -7.21
N GLY A 96 9.38 0.22 -7.92
CA GLY A 96 9.40 0.10 -9.39
C GLY A 96 8.72 -1.18 -9.88
N ASP A 97 8.97 -2.31 -9.23
CA ASP A 97 8.35 -3.60 -9.57
C ASP A 97 6.85 -3.59 -9.25
N LEU A 98 6.45 -2.99 -8.13
CA LEU A 98 5.06 -2.79 -7.76
C LEU A 98 4.29 -1.95 -8.80
N ILE A 99 4.86 -0.82 -9.23
CA ILE A 99 4.25 0.05 -10.24
C ILE A 99 4.04 -0.70 -11.56
N LYS A 100 5.04 -1.49 -12.01
CA LYS A 100 4.92 -2.30 -13.24
C LYS A 100 3.82 -3.35 -13.13
N ALA A 101 3.74 -4.02 -11.98
CA ALA A 101 2.70 -5.03 -11.74
C ALA A 101 1.30 -4.40 -11.76
N GLN A 102 1.12 -3.24 -11.13
CA GLN A 102 -0.15 -2.53 -11.13
C GLN A 102 -0.53 -1.96 -12.51
N ASP A 103 0.43 -1.41 -13.26
CA ASP A 103 0.19 -0.93 -14.63
C ASP A 103 -0.28 -2.09 -15.54
N LYS A 104 0.40 -3.24 -15.45
CA LYS A 104 -0.01 -4.44 -16.19
C LYS A 104 -1.43 -4.86 -15.83
N PHE A 105 -1.74 -4.99 -14.54
CA PHE A 105 -3.08 -5.38 -14.08
C PHE A 105 -4.15 -4.39 -14.57
N ALA A 106 -3.91 -3.08 -14.43
CA ALA A 106 -4.86 -2.06 -14.89
C ALA A 106 -5.12 -2.15 -16.40
N ARG A 107 -4.08 -2.38 -17.22
CA ARG A 107 -4.22 -2.57 -18.67
C ARG A 107 -5.01 -3.83 -19.01
N ASP A 108 -4.73 -4.94 -18.32
CA ASP A 108 -5.44 -6.21 -18.55
C ASP A 108 -6.93 -6.06 -18.24
N VAL A 109 -7.29 -5.43 -17.11
CA VAL A 109 -8.70 -5.15 -16.75
C VAL A 109 -9.39 -4.24 -17.75
N VAL A 110 -8.74 -3.14 -18.15
CA VAL A 110 -9.31 -2.23 -19.16
C VAL A 110 -9.53 -2.95 -20.47
N ASN A 111 -8.56 -3.72 -20.95
CA ASN A 111 -8.69 -4.49 -22.19
C ASN A 111 -9.82 -5.51 -22.14
N ASP A 112 -10.11 -6.09 -20.98
CA ASP A 112 -11.20 -7.05 -20.83
C ASP A 112 -12.58 -6.38 -20.76
N LEU A 113 -12.66 -5.19 -20.17
CA LEU A 113 -13.91 -4.43 -20.05
C LEU A 113 -14.37 -3.79 -21.38
N TYR A 114 -13.45 -3.55 -22.30
CA TYR A 114 -13.74 -2.84 -23.58
C TYR A 114 -13.59 -3.74 -24.82
N LYS A 115 -13.57 -5.04 -24.64
CA LYS A 115 -13.75 -6.04 -25.72
C LYS A 115 -15.24 -6.18 -26.05
#